data_14527fdf0040d29f54be1fa5633bf363
#
_entry.id   14527fdf0040d29f54be1fa5633bf363
#
_cell.length_a   1.000
_cell.length_b   1.000
_cell.length_c   1.000
_cell.angle_alpha   90.00
_cell.angle_beta   90.00
_cell.angle_gamma   90.00
#
_symmetry.space_group_name_H-M   'P 1'
#
loop_
_entity.id
_entity.type
_entity.pdbx_description
1 polymer ?
#
loop_
_entity_poly.entity_id
_entity_poly.type
_entity_poly.pdbx_seq_one_letter_code
_entity_poly.pdbx_strand_id
1 'polypeptide(L)'
;MQSVVIDTNIVLDMWVFDDPRSRPLDEALRSQGLRWLASAEMREELLRVLGYPHLVQRMVLRGVSSSEVLAQFDQHAHSVPSAERAPYVCNDADDQKFIDLAVAHQALLISKDKEVLRMKNRLARLGVAVLPVWVPLA
;
A
#
# COMPACT_ATOMS: atom_id res chain seq x y z
N MET A 1 10.19 -10.67 -11.07
CA MET A 1 8.95 -10.43 -10.29
C MET A 1 8.81 -8.94 -10.04
N GLN A 2 7.67 -8.38 -10.34
CA GLN A 2 7.38 -6.96 -10.14
C GLN A 2 7.29 -6.63 -8.66
N SER A 3 8.04 -5.61 -8.22
CA SER A 3 7.91 -5.08 -6.88
C SER A 3 6.79 -4.04 -6.82
N VAL A 4 6.08 -4.01 -5.70
CA VAL A 4 4.96 -3.10 -5.49
C VAL A 4 5.03 -2.49 -4.09
N VAL A 5 4.67 -1.23 -3.98
CA VAL A 5 4.44 -0.51 -2.71
C VAL A 5 2.96 -0.17 -2.64
N ILE A 6 2.33 -0.47 -1.52
CA ILE A 6 0.88 -0.39 -1.37
C ILE A 6 0.53 0.61 -0.27
N ASP A 7 -0.21 1.65 -0.62
CA ASP A 7 -0.72 2.63 0.34
C ASP A 7 -1.66 1.95 1.34
N THR A 8 -1.67 2.45 2.56
CA THR A 8 -2.48 1.91 3.66
C THR A 8 -3.96 1.80 3.28
N ASN A 9 -4.53 2.77 2.59
CA ASN A 9 -5.93 2.72 2.18
C ASN A 9 -6.24 1.54 1.26
N ILE A 10 -5.30 1.14 0.42
CA ILE A 10 -5.47 -0.04 -0.44
C ILE A 10 -5.41 -1.33 0.39
N VAL A 11 -4.54 -1.37 1.40
CA VAL A 11 -4.50 -2.51 2.33
C VAL A 11 -5.85 -2.67 3.03
N LEU A 12 -6.45 -1.56 3.46
CA LEU A 12 -7.77 -1.57 4.09
C LEU A 12 -8.85 -2.04 3.11
N ASP A 13 -8.78 -1.62 1.86
CA ASP A 13 -9.71 -2.10 0.82
C ASP A 13 -9.65 -3.61 0.67
N MET A 14 -8.44 -4.20 0.71
CA MET A 14 -8.29 -5.65 0.57
C MET A 14 -8.84 -6.41 1.77
N TRP A 15 -8.50 -5.98 2.98
CA TRP A 15 -8.65 -6.86 4.16
C TRP A 15 -9.63 -6.34 5.22
N VAL A 16 -10.11 -5.12 5.10
CA VAL A 16 -11.14 -4.58 6.00
C VAL A 16 -12.45 -4.35 5.25
N PHE A 17 -12.40 -3.68 4.10
CA PHE A 17 -13.61 -3.33 3.35
C PHE A 17 -14.04 -4.39 2.33
N ASP A 18 -13.16 -5.31 1.98
CA ASP A 18 -13.39 -6.34 0.95
C ASP A 18 -13.89 -5.71 -0.37
N ASP A 19 -13.21 -4.66 -0.80
CA ASP A 19 -13.54 -3.98 -2.05
C ASP A 19 -13.21 -4.90 -3.24
N PRO A 20 -14.18 -5.19 -4.12
CA PRO A 20 -13.95 -6.09 -5.25
C PRO A 20 -12.82 -5.65 -6.17
N ARG A 21 -12.56 -4.35 -6.26
CA ARG A 21 -11.48 -3.81 -7.11
C ARG A 21 -10.10 -4.18 -6.59
N SER A 22 -9.97 -4.51 -5.32
CA SER A 22 -8.70 -4.91 -4.71
C SER A 22 -8.42 -6.42 -4.79
N ARG A 23 -9.39 -7.22 -5.23
CA ARG A 23 -9.24 -8.68 -5.30
C ARG A 23 -8.10 -9.15 -6.20
N PRO A 24 -7.91 -8.59 -7.42
CA PRO A 24 -6.78 -9.01 -8.25
C PRO A 24 -5.43 -8.78 -7.58
N LEU A 25 -5.28 -7.69 -6.84
CA LEU A 25 -4.06 -7.41 -6.09
C LEU A 25 -3.86 -8.43 -4.98
N ASP A 26 -4.90 -8.71 -4.20
CA ASP A 26 -4.85 -9.70 -3.12
C ASP A 26 -4.47 -11.09 -3.67
N GLU A 27 -5.08 -11.51 -4.76
CA GLU A 27 -4.76 -12.79 -5.41
C GLU A 27 -3.31 -12.84 -5.89
N ALA A 28 -2.81 -11.75 -6.47
CA ALA A 28 -1.42 -11.68 -6.94
C ALA A 28 -0.42 -11.76 -5.77
N LEU A 29 -0.75 -11.14 -4.64
CA LEU A 29 0.10 -11.24 -3.44
C LEU A 29 0.12 -12.67 -2.88
N ARG A 30 -1.04 -13.33 -2.84
CA ARG A 30 -1.16 -14.70 -2.32
C ARG A 30 -0.48 -15.73 -3.22
N SER A 31 -0.53 -15.54 -4.53
CA SER A 31 0.13 -16.41 -5.50
C SER A 31 1.60 -16.09 -5.72
N GLN A 32 2.13 -15.11 -5.00
CA GLN A 32 3.50 -14.61 -5.14
C GLN A 32 3.82 -14.08 -6.54
N GLY A 33 2.79 -13.58 -7.23
CA GLY A 33 2.96 -12.92 -8.53
C GLY A 33 3.52 -11.50 -8.45
N LEU A 34 3.48 -10.91 -7.24
CA LEU A 34 4.03 -9.59 -6.93
C LEU A 34 4.86 -9.68 -5.66
N ARG A 35 5.88 -8.84 -5.57
CA ARG A 35 6.67 -8.69 -4.36
C ARG A 35 6.31 -7.38 -3.68
N TRP A 36 5.62 -7.44 -2.56
CA TRP A 36 5.22 -6.27 -1.79
C TRP A 36 6.31 -5.84 -0.84
N LEU A 37 6.81 -4.61 -1.00
CA LEU A 37 7.84 -4.02 -0.16
C LEU A 37 7.20 -3.05 0.81
N ALA A 38 7.56 -3.15 2.09
CA ALA A 38 7.05 -2.25 3.11
C ALA A 38 8.13 -1.99 4.17
N SER A 39 8.12 -0.79 4.72
CA SER A 39 9.00 -0.41 5.83
C SER A 39 8.26 -0.58 7.17
N ALA A 40 9.02 -0.55 8.26
CA ALA A 40 8.44 -0.59 9.61
C ALA A 40 7.47 0.56 9.85
N GLU A 41 7.75 1.73 9.30
CA GLU A 41 6.87 2.91 9.44
C GLU A 41 5.50 2.67 8.82
N MET A 42 5.43 1.95 7.71
CA MET A 42 4.16 1.61 7.04
C MET A 42 3.34 0.64 7.90
N ARG A 43 4.01 -0.29 8.55
CA ARG A 43 3.35 -1.21 9.47
C ARG A 43 2.80 -0.48 10.70
N GLU A 44 3.57 0.45 11.25
CA GLU A 44 3.13 1.28 12.37
C GLU A 44 1.92 2.13 12.00
N GLU A 45 1.91 2.70 10.79
CA GLU A 45 0.75 3.45 10.32
C GLU A 45 -0.49 2.56 10.21
N LEU A 46 -0.35 1.37 9.65
CA LEU A 46 -1.45 0.42 9.55
C LEU A 46 -2.01 0.07 10.94
N LEU A 47 -1.13 -0.22 11.89
CA LEU A 47 -1.54 -0.51 13.27
C LEU A 47 -2.31 0.65 13.89
N ARG A 48 -1.83 1.88 13.71
CA ARG A 48 -2.48 3.08 14.22
C ARG A 48 -3.86 3.28 13.59
N VAL A 49 -3.94 3.16 12.29
CA VAL A 49 -5.18 3.37 11.52
C VAL A 49 -6.23 2.33 11.88
N LEU A 50 -5.82 1.07 12.10
CA LEU A 50 -6.74 0.00 12.51
C LEU A 50 -7.38 0.27 13.89
N GLY A 51 -6.79 1.17 14.68
CA GLY A 51 -7.36 1.60 15.96
C GLY A 51 -8.34 2.76 15.86
N TYR A 52 -8.55 3.34 14.70
CA TYR A 52 -9.49 4.44 14.53
C TYR A 52 -10.94 3.94 14.75
N PRO A 53 -11.78 4.71 15.47
CA PRO A 53 -13.12 4.23 15.85
C PRO A 53 -13.97 3.74 14.67
N HIS A 54 -13.97 4.45 13.55
CA HIS A 54 -14.77 4.05 12.39
C HIS A 54 -14.26 2.76 11.75
N LEU A 55 -12.96 2.48 11.82
CA LEU A 55 -12.42 1.21 11.32
C LEU A 55 -12.68 0.07 12.29
N VAL A 56 -12.58 0.32 13.61
CA VAL A 56 -12.93 -0.68 14.62
C VAL A 56 -14.37 -1.13 14.45
N GLN A 57 -15.30 -0.18 14.25
CA GLN A 57 -16.71 -0.50 14.02
C GLN A 57 -16.91 -1.35 12.76
N ARG A 58 -16.23 -0.98 11.68
CA ARG A 58 -16.32 -1.73 10.41
C ARG A 58 -15.78 -3.14 10.54
N MET A 59 -14.65 -3.30 11.22
CA MET A 59 -14.06 -4.62 11.44
C MET A 59 -14.95 -5.51 12.30
N VAL A 60 -15.58 -4.97 13.33
CA VAL A 60 -16.53 -5.72 14.15
C VAL A 60 -17.68 -6.25 13.30
N LEU A 61 -18.25 -5.40 12.43
CA LEU A 61 -19.35 -5.81 11.55
C LEU A 61 -18.94 -6.90 10.58
N ARG A 62 -17.70 -6.93 10.17
CA ARG A 62 -17.18 -7.91 9.21
C ARG A 62 -16.56 -9.13 9.88
N GLY A 63 -16.46 -9.15 11.19
CA GLY A 63 -15.83 -10.25 11.92
C GLY A 63 -14.31 -10.35 11.69
N VAL A 64 -13.64 -9.23 11.46
CA VAL A 64 -12.19 -9.14 11.24
C VAL A 64 -11.55 -8.42 12.40
N SER A 65 -10.39 -8.90 12.86
CA SER A 65 -9.63 -8.26 13.94
C SER A 65 -8.39 -7.55 13.40
N SER A 66 -7.89 -6.57 14.17
CA SER A 66 -6.61 -5.91 13.86
C SER A 66 -5.47 -6.93 13.77
N SER A 67 -5.46 -7.92 14.66
CA SER A 67 -4.44 -8.97 14.67
C SER A 67 -4.43 -9.77 13.37
N GLU A 68 -5.61 -10.07 12.82
CA GLU A 68 -5.72 -10.79 11.55
C GLU A 68 -5.17 -9.97 10.40
N VAL A 69 -5.48 -8.67 10.34
CA VAL A 69 -4.97 -7.79 9.28
C VAL A 69 -3.45 -7.67 9.36
N LEU A 70 -2.91 -7.48 10.57
CA LEU A 70 -1.47 -7.39 10.77
C LEU A 70 -0.76 -8.70 10.45
N ALA A 71 -1.37 -9.84 10.76
CA ALA A 71 -0.82 -11.14 10.40
C ALA A 71 -0.74 -11.32 8.88
N GLN A 72 -1.76 -10.88 8.15
CA GLN A 72 -1.75 -10.88 6.69
C GLN A 72 -0.64 -9.98 6.14
N PHE A 73 -0.49 -8.80 6.71
CA PHE A 73 0.59 -7.88 6.34
C PHE A 73 1.96 -8.56 6.55
N ASP A 74 2.18 -9.13 7.73
CA ASP A 74 3.46 -9.77 8.05
C ASP A 74 3.75 -10.98 7.18
N GLN A 75 2.72 -11.70 6.75
CA GLN A 75 2.87 -12.87 5.89
C GLN A 75 3.22 -12.49 4.45
N HIS A 76 2.66 -11.41 3.92
CA HIS A 76 2.77 -11.08 2.50
C HIS A 76 3.75 -9.95 2.20
N ALA A 77 3.99 -9.02 3.12
CA ALA A 77 4.92 -7.92 2.90
C ALA A 77 6.36 -8.36 3.20
N HIS A 78 7.28 -7.91 2.36
CA HIS A 78 8.72 -8.05 2.61
C HIS A 78 9.21 -6.79 3.30
N SER A 79 9.71 -6.93 4.52
CA SER A 79 10.23 -5.80 5.30
C SER A 79 11.56 -5.31 4.69
N VAL A 80 11.62 -4.03 4.39
CA VAL A 80 12.83 -3.38 3.87
C VAL A 80 13.10 -2.10 4.68
N PRO A 81 14.36 -1.62 4.71
CA PRO A 81 14.66 -0.36 5.39
C PRO A 81 13.88 0.82 4.77
N SER A 82 13.62 1.84 5.58
CA SER A 82 13.06 3.11 5.10
C SER A 82 14.00 3.73 4.07
N ALA A 83 13.42 4.25 2.99
CA ALA A 83 14.19 4.84 1.91
C ALA A 83 14.50 6.32 2.18
N GLU A 84 15.54 6.83 1.52
CA GLU A 84 15.84 8.24 1.50
C GLU A 84 14.72 9.00 0.78
N ARG A 85 14.57 10.29 1.08
CA ARG A 85 13.56 11.13 0.46
C ARG A 85 13.78 11.22 -1.05
N ALA A 86 12.71 10.98 -1.80
CA ALA A 86 12.71 11.13 -3.24
C ALA A 86 12.87 12.60 -3.65
N PRO A 87 13.31 12.88 -4.90
CA PRO A 87 13.48 14.25 -5.38
C PRO A 87 12.21 15.09 -5.39
N TYR A 88 11.05 14.45 -5.46
CA TYR A 88 9.76 15.15 -5.43
C TYR A 88 9.07 14.94 -4.10
N VAL A 89 8.49 16.02 -3.56
CA VAL A 89 7.86 16.04 -2.25
C VAL A 89 6.34 16.06 -2.41
N CYS A 90 5.66 15.14 -1.73
CA CYS A 90 4.21 15.09 -1.70
C CYS A 90 3.65 16.18 -0.79
N ASN A 91 2.48 16.75 -1.15
CA ASN A 91 1.81 17.73 -0.31
C ASN A 91 1.37 17.14 1.03
N ASP A 92 1.05 15.84 1.06
CA ASP A 92 0.73 15.15 2.31
C ASP A 92 1.98 14.41 2.80
N ALA A 93 2.51 14.84 3.93
CA ALA A 93 3.73 14.27 4.52
C ALA A 93 3.56 12.79 4.89
N ASP A 94 2.35 12.37 5.24
CA ASP A 94 2.08 10.97 5.60
C ASP A 94 2.21 10.02 4.42
N ASP A 95 2.06 10.53 3.19
CA ASP A 95 2.17 9.74 1.97
C ASP A 95 3.60 9.65 1.45
N GLN A 96 4.49 10.52 1.91
CA GLN A 96 5.84 10.62 1.38
C GLN A 96 6.63 9.30 1.49
N LYS A 97 6.49 8.56 2.58
CA LYS A 97 7.21 7.30 2.77
C LYS A 97 6.91 6.26 1.70
N PHE A 98 5.67 6.22 1.18
CA PHE A 98 5.30 5.32 0.10
C PHE A 98 5.99 5.71 -1.20
N ILE A 99 6.03 7.00 -1.49
CA ILE A 99 6.71 7.54 -2.67
C ILE A 99 8.21 7.27 -2.60
N ASP A 100 8.83 7.55 -1.47
CA ASP A 100 10.27 7.36 -1.28
C ASP A 100 10.66 5.90 -1.50
N LEU A 101 9.88 4.97 -0.94
CA LEU A 101 10.18 3.54 -1.09
C LEU A 101 9.98 3.09 -2.53
N ALA A 102 8.90 3.51 -3.18
CA ALA A 102 8.65 3.16 -4.58
C ALA A 102 9.75 3.68 -5.50
N VAL A 103 10.22 4.89 -5.28
CA VAL A 103 11.32 5.47 -6.07
C VAL A 103 12.62 4.71 -5.84
N ALA A 104 12.96 4.41 -4.59
CA ALA A 104 14.19 3.70 -4.26
C ALA A 104 14.29 2.32 -4.91
N HIS A 105 13.17 1.62 -5.05
CA HIS A 105 13.13 0.27 -5.61
C HIS A 105 12.56 0.21 -7.02
N GLN A 106 12.20 1.36 -7.60
CA GLN A 106 11.49 1.44 -8.88
C GLN A 106 10.28 0.49 -8.93
N ALA A 107 9.54 0.49 -7.83
CA ALA A 107 8.37 -0.36 -7.65
C ALA A 107 7.10 0.34 -8.17
N LEU A 108 6.08 -0.44 -8.51
CA LEU A 108 4.74 0.10 -8.72
C LEU A 108 4.24 0.69 -7.40
N LEU A 109 3.60 1.84 -7.47
CA LEU A 109 2.94 2.44 -6.30
C LEU A 109 1.43 2.34 -6.48
N ILE A 110 0.78 1.59 -5.61
CA ILE A 110 -0.67 1.43 -5.63
C ILE A 110 -1.26 2.35 -4.57
N SER A 111 -1.93 3.41 -5.03
CA SER A 111 -2.54 4.41 -4.16
C SER A 111 -3.69 5.09 -4.89
N LYS A 112 -4.78 5.31 -4.19
CA LYS A 112 -5.92 6.09 -4.69
C LYS A 112 -5.99 7.48 -4.05
N ASP A 113 -4.98 7.84 -3.24
CA ASP A 113 -4.91 9.15 -2.61
C ASP A 113 -4.66 10.23 -3.66
N LYS A 114 -5.44 11.31 -3.60
CA LYS A 114 -5.36 12.40 -4.58
C LYS A 114 -3.99 13.07 -4.59
N GLU A 115 -3.38 13.23 -3.44
CA GLU A 115 -2.07 13.90 -3.35
C GLU A 115 -0.97 13.05 -3.98
N VAL A 116 -1.07 11.73 -3.88
CA VAL A 116 -0.14 10.82 -4.55
C VAL A 116 -0.40 10.81 -6.06
N LEU A 117 -1.67 10.71 -6.47
CA LEU A 117 -2.04 10.67 -7.89
C LEU A 117 -1.64 11.95 -8.62
N ARG A 118 -1.63 13.10 -7.95
CA ARG A 118 -1.14 14.37 -8.53
C ARG A 118 0.32 14.29 -8.95
N MET A 119 1.09 13.41 -8.34
CA MET A 119 2.53 13.26 -8.63
C MET A 119 2.82 12.26 -9.73
N LYS A 120 1.79 11.68 -10.34
CA LYS A 120 1.91 10.59 -11.32
C LYS A 120 2.92 10.89 -12.43
N ASN A 121 2.82 12.07 -13.04
CA ASN A 121 3.70 12.44 -14.15
C ASN A 121 5.16 12.65 -13.69
N ARG A 122 5.34 13.25 -12.52
CA ARG A 122 6.68 13.45 -11.94
C ARG A 122 7.33 12.12 -11.60
N LEU A 123 6.56 11.21 -10.98
CA LEU A 123 7.08 9.90 -10.59
C LEU A 123 7.37 9.03 -11.81
N ALA A 124 6.60 9.18 -12.89
CA ALA A 124 6.88 8.47 -14.14
C ALA A 124 8.27 8.82 -14.69
N ARG A 125 8.75 10.06 -14.48
CA ARG A 125 10.10 10.47 -14.87
C ARG A 125 11.19 9.73 -14.10
N LEU A 126 10.86 9.21 -12.94
CA LEU A 126 11.77 8.42 -12.10
C LEU A 126 11.57 6.91 -12.29
N GLY A 127 10.79 6.51 -13.28
CA GLY A 127 10.53 5.09 -13.56
C GLY A 127 9.50 4.46 -12.65
N VAL A 128 8.67 5.27 -11.97
CA VAL A 128 7.64 4.79 -11.04
C VAL A 128 6.25 5.05 -11.62
N ALA A 129 5.48 3.98 -11.82
CA ALA A 129 4.07 4.07 -12.18
C ALA A 129 3.20 4.11 -10.92
N VAL A 130 2.20 5.00 -10.92
CA VAL A 130 1.23 5.10 -9.84
C VAL A 130 -0.13 4.66 -10.36
N LEU A 131 -0.73 3.69 -9.69
CA LEU A 131 -2.01 3.10 -10.10
C LEU A 131 -3.00 3.15 -8.93
N PRO A 132 -4.24 3.64 -9.14
CA PRO A 132 -5.27 3.58 -8.10
C PRO A 132 -5.86 2.19 -7.92
N VAL A 133 -5.73 1.34 -8.93
CA VAL A 133 -6.17 -0.06 -8.92
C VAL A 133 -5.14 -0.87 -9.68
N TRP A 134 -4.74 -2.00 -9.11
CA TRP A 134 -3.87 -2.94 -9.82
C TRP A 134 -4.71 -3.96 -10.57
N VAL A 135 -4.38 -4.18 -11.84
CA VAL A 135 -4.98 -5.23 -12.66
C VAL A 135 -3.89 -6.05 -13.31
N PRO A 136 -4.09 -7.37 -13.46
CA PRO A 136 -3.10 -8.20 -14.14
C PRO A 136 -3.02 -7.83 -15.62
N LEU A 137 -1.84 -7.98 -16.20
CA LEU A 137 -1.67 -7.88 -17.64
C LEU A 137 -2.37 -9.07 -18.31
N ALA A 138 -3.12 -8.76 -19.36
CA ALA A 138 -3.85 -9.81 -20.11
C ALA A 138 -2.88 -10.68 -20.91
#